data_55f27993461b90f866592753f26061c8
#
_entry.id   55f27993461b90f866592753f26061c8
#
_cell.length_a   1.000
_cell.length_b   1.000
_cell.length_c   1.000
_cell.angle_alpha   90.00
_cell.angle_beta   90.00
_cell.angle_gamma   90.00
#
_symmetry.space_group_name_H-M   'P 1'
#
loop_
_entity.id
_entity.type
_entity.pdbx_description
1 polymer ?
#
loop_
_entity_poly.entity_id
_entity_poly.type
_entity_poly.pdbx_seq_one_letter_code
_entity_poly.pdbx_strand_id
1 'polypeptide(L)'
;MIPSLSRMAVLLLTSGFTVTASGNPHFSADEIMTWSSRSFSGETDYQLIEQNGYKVLQAQSRGNASALYLEQEINLTNTPYIQWCWKVSNVYPGLDETTKQGDDYPARVYVARKTGLLPWQIESVNYVWASSQPIGADWINAFTDRAHLLALQSGGSKVGEWVAEAHDVSADYAKLFGKKVDHIDGVALMSDGDNASVNATAWFTHIAFSSSASLPECPSS
;
A
#
# COMPACT_ATOMS: atom_id res chain seq x y z
N MET A 1 -37.53 -12.18 -58.65
CA MET A 1 -36.90 -11.03 -57.94
C MET A 1 -37.66 -10.80 -56.65
N ILE A 2 -37.11 -11.24 -55.56
CA ILE A 2 -37.70 -11.08 -54.18
C ILE A 2 -36.71 -10.23 -53.39
N PRO A 3 -37.10 -9.09 -52.79
CA PRO A 3 -36.18 -8.28 -52.04
C PRO A 3 -36.00 -8.84 -50.62
N SER A 4 -34.75 -8.84 -50.21
CA SER A 4 -34.18 -9.24 -48.92
C SER A 4 -34.70 -8.36 -47.78
N LEU A 5 -35.31 -8.97 -46.77
CA LEU A 5 -35.64 -8.31 -45.50
C LEU A 5 -34.39 -8.18 -44.64
N SER A 6 -33.97 -6.92 -44.45
CA SER A 6 -32.92 -6.53 -43.53
C SER A 6 -33.36 -6.77 -42.07
N ARG A 7 -32.66 -7.65 -41.35
CA ARG A 7 -32.85 -7.86 -39.91
C ARG A 7 -32.19 -6.72 -39.12
N MET A 8 -32.99 -5.85 -38.55
CA MET A 8 -32.58 -4.81 -37.59
C MET A 8 -32.28 -5.49 -36.26
N ALA A 9 -31.00 -5.59 -35.92
CA ALA A 9 -30.57 -6.05 -34.61
C ALA A 9 -30.80 -4.93 -33.58
N VAL A 10 -31.70 -5.16 -32.64
CA VAL A 10 -31.93 -4.30 -31.48
C VAL A 10 -30.82 -4.58 -30.46
N LEU A 11 -29.90 -3.66 -30.33
CA LEU A 11 -28.86 -3.70 -29.31
C LEU A 11 -29.47 -3.30 -27.96
N LEU A 12 -29.74 -4.27 -27.11
CA LEU A 12 -30.11 -4.04 -25.72
C LEU A 12 -28.87 -3.55 -24.95
N LEU A 13 -28.76 -2.27 -24.72
CA LEU A 13 -27.85 -1.67 -23.76
C LEU A 13 -28.30 -2.07 -22.34
N THR A 14 -27.68 -3.07 -21.76
CA THR A 14 -27.78 -3.34 -20.34
C THR A 14 -26.96 -2.28 -19.61
N SER A 15 -27.61 -1.25 -19.09
CA SER A 15 -27.03 -0.34 -18.13
C SER A 15 -26.71 -1.13 -16.86
N GLY A 16 -25.43 -1.50 -16.70
CA GLY A 16 -24.92 -2.06 -15.46
C GLY A 16 -25.07 -0.99 -14.37
N PHE A 17 -25.98 -1.19 -13.45
CA PHE A 17 -26.01 -0.45 -12.19
C PHE A 17 -24.75 -0.89 -11.40
N THR A 18 -23.74 -0.04 -11.36
CA THR A 18 -22.69 -0.14 -10.36
C THR A 18 -23.31 0.23 -9.01
N VAL A 19 -23.61 -0.79 -8.21
CA VAL A 19 -23.96 -0.58 -6.79
C VAL A 19 -22.67 -0.06 -6.14
N THR A 20 -22.59 1.24 -5.94
CA THR A 20 -21.57 1.82 -5.06
C THR A 20 -21.92 1.36 -3.65
N ALA A 21 -21.13 0.42 -3.12
CA ALA A 21 -21.19 0.08 -1.71
C ALA A 21 -20.94 1.37 -0.92
N SER A 22 -21.93 1.82 -0.12
CA SER A 22 -21.88 3.04 0.68
C SER A 22 -21.12 2.82 1.99
N GLY A 23 -20.00 2.09 1.94
CA GLY A 23 -19.09 1.84 3.06
C GLY A 23 -17.74 2.53 2.82
N ASN A 24 -17.02 2.82 3.90
CA ASN A 24 -15.63 3.24 3.80
C ASN A 24 -14.79 2.14 3.11
N PRO A 25 -13.83 2.49 2.24
CA PRO A 25 -12.97 1.49 1.62
C PRO A 25 -12.25 0.66 2.69
N HIS A 26 -12.41 -0.66 2.59
CA HIS A 26 -11.80 -1.63 3.51
C HIS A 26 -11.39 -2.87 2.71
N PHE A 27 -10.14 -3.26 2.81
CA PHE A 27 -9.55 -4.37 2.09
C PHE A 27 -8.98 -5.37 3.08
N SER A 28 -9.62 -6.52 3.22
CA SER A 28 -9.14 -7.65 4.03
C SER A 28 -7.87 -8.26 3.43
N ALA A 29 -7.17 -9.09 4.19
CA ALA A 29 -6.00 -9.84 3.70
C ALA A 29 -6.34 -10.71 2.47
N ASP A 30 -7.55 -11.31 2.43
CA ASP A 30 -8.04 -12.08 1.29
C ASP A 30 -8.18 -11.21 0.03
N GLU A 31 -8.73 -10.01 0.16
CA GLU A 31 -8.89 -9.07 -0.96
C GLU A 31 -7.53 -8.54 -1.42
N ILE A 32 -6.64 -8.17 -0.49
CA ILE A 32 -5.28 -7.70 -0.82
C ILE A 32 -4.50 -8.78 -1.60
N MET A 33 -4.66 -10.05 -1.26
CA MET A 33 -4.02 -11.15 -1.98
C MET A 33 -4.48 -11.26 -3.45
N THR A 34 -5.62 -10.68 -3.81
CA THR A 34 -6.12 -10.64 -5.20
C THR A 34 -5.63 -9.42 -5.99
N TRP A 35 -4.91 -8.50 -5.36
CA TRP A 35 -4.40 -7.30 -6.02
C TRP A 35 -3.37 -7.65 -7.09
N SER A 36 -3.13 -6.72 -8.00
CA SER A 36 -2.10 -6.88 -9.02
C SER A 36 -0.72 -6.91 -8.40
N SER A 37 0.17 -7.74 -8.92
CA SER A 37 1.58 -7.75 -8.52
C SER A 37 2.42 -6.90 -9.48
N ARG A 38 3.42 -6.21 -8.93
CA ARG A 38 4.46 -5.52 -9.69
C ARG A 38 5.84 -5.88 -9.15
N SER A 39 6.62 -6.58 -9.98
CA SER A 39 8.03 -6.86 -9.69
C SER A 39 8.92 -5.65 -9.97
N PHE A 40 9.85 -5.39 -9.07
CA PHE A 40 10.95 -4.44 -9.24
C PHE A 40 12.29 -5.21 -9.36
N SER A 41 12.45 -6.27 -8.56
CA SER A 41 13.63 -7.15 -8.56
C SER A 41 13.22 -8.52 -8.02
N GLY A 42 12.83 -9.44 -8.90
CA GLY A 42 12.26 -10.72 -8.50
C GLY A 42 10.86 -10.59 -7.86
N GLU A 43 10.44 -11.61 -7.14
CA GLU A 43 9.10 -11.67 -6.53
C GLU A 43 9.19 -11.90 -5.03
N THR A 44 8.52 -11.09 -4.25
CA THR A 44 8.23 -11.33 -2.83
C THR A 44 7.19 -12.44 -2.74
N ASP A 45 7.40 -13.41 -1.84
CA ASP A 45 6.47 -14.52 -1.62
C ASP A 45 5.30 -14.03 -0.74
N TYR A 46 4.11 -13.88 -1.34
CA TYR A 46 2.89 -13.47 -0.67
C TYR A 46 2.00 -14.68 -0.41
N GLN A 47 1.57 -14.87 0.84
CA GLN A 47 0.72 -15.98 1.25
C GLN A 47 -0.36 -15.52 2.24
N LEU A 48 -1.56 -16.07 2.09
CA LEU A 48 -2.58 -15.98 3.16
C LEU A 48 -2.29 -17.06 4.20
N ILE A 49 -2.18 -16.64 5.44
CA ILE A 49 -2.02 -17.56 6.58
C ILE A 49 -3.01 -17.22 7.68
N GLU A 50 -3.23 -18.15 8.57
CA GLU A 50 -4.04 -17.94 9.78
C GLU A 50 -3.12 -17.81 11.01
N GLN A 51 -3.28 -16.73 11.77
CA GLN A 51 -2.59 -16.50 13.04
C GLN A 51 -3.60 -16.13 14.11
N ASN A 52 -3.68 -16.90 15.18
CA ASN A 52 -4.56 -16.65 16.33
C ASN A 52 -6.04 -16.38 15.94
N GLY A 53 -6.56 -17.08 14.90
CA GLY A 53 -7.92 -16.90 14.38
C GLY A 53 -8.12 -15.71 13.43
N TYR A 54 -7.04 -15.00 13.07
CA TYR A 54 -7.06 -13.93 12.08
C TYR A 54 -6.43 -14.41 10.77
N LYS A 55 -7.08 -14.12 9.66
CA LYS A 55 -6.43 -14.22 8.34
C LYS A 55 -5.51 -13.02 8.16
N VAL A 56 -4.27 -13.30 7.83
CA VAL A 56 -3.25 -12.28 7.60
C VAL A 56 -2.51 -12.55 6.30
N LEU A 57 -2.10 -11.49 5.63
CA LEU A 57 -1.21 -11.56 4.48
C LEU A 57 0.23 -11.59 4.99
N GLN A 58 0.95 -12.65 4.69
CA GLN A 58 2.39 -12.76 4.89
C GLN A 58 3.11 -12.36 3.61
N ALA A 59 4.11 -11.49 3.73
CA ALA A 59 5.01 -11.07 2.67
C ALA A 59 6.44 -11.47 3.06
N GLN A 60 7.06 -12.40 2.33
CA GLN A 60 8.41 -12.86 2.60
C GLN A 60 9.36 -12.40 1.50
N SER A 61 10.23 -11.45 1.82
CA SER A 61 11.32 -11.01 0.94
C SER A 61 12.59 -11.80 1.23
N ARG A 62 13.30 -12.21 0.16
CA ARG A 62 14.58 -12.91 0.22
C ARG A 62 15.55 -12.32 -0.79
N GLY A 63 15.97 -11.06 -0.57
CA GLY A 63 16.78 -10.30 -1.52
C GLY A 63 16.03 -9.99 -2.80
N ASN A 64 14.73 -9.78 -2.70
CA ASN A 64 13.84 -9.45 -3.82
C ASN A 64 12.90 -8.31 -3.45
N ALA A 65 12.19 -7.79 -4.46
CA ALA A 65 11.26 -6.67 -4.32
C ALA A 65 10.09 -6.80 -5.30
N SER A 66 8.89 -7.00 -4.78
CA SER A 66 7.64 -6.83 -5.51
C SER A 66 6.55 -6.28 -4.61
N ALA A 67 5.58 -5.57 -5.18
CA ALA A 67 4.45 -5.00 -4.46
C ALA A 67 3.14 -5.64 -4.90
N LEU A 68 2.19 -5.77 -3.98
CA LEU A 68 0.77 -5.91 -4.30
C LEU A 68 0.15 -4.52 -4.33
N TYR A 69 -0.59 -4.20 -5.40
CA TYR A 69 -1.19 -2.88 -5.59
C TYR A 69 -2.60 -2.95 -6.16
N LEU A 70 -3.40 -1.96 -5.77
CA LEU A 70 -4.74 -1.71 -6.30
C LEU A 70 -4.81 -0.31 -6.89
N GLU A 71 -5.21 -0.20 -8.16
CA GLU A 71 -5.60 1.08 -8.77
C GLU A 71 -7.08 1.31 -8.51
N GLN A 72 -7.37 2.18 -7.56
CA GLN A 72 -8.72 2.58 -7.20
C GLN A 72 -8.68 4.00 -6.65
N GLU A 73 -9.54 4.88 -7.17
CA GLU A 73 -9.73 6.20 -6.58
C GLU A 73 -10.38 6.08 -5.20
N ILE A 74 -9.76 6.72 -4.20
CA ILE A 74 -10.25 6.78 -2.83
C ILE A 74 -10.41 8.25 -2.45
N ASN A 75 -11.63 8.63 -2.07
CA ASN A 75 -11.98 9.99 -1.69
C ASN A 75 -11.52 10.28 -0.25
N LEU A 76 -10.55 11.17 -0.10
CA LEU A 76 -9.99 11.55 1.20
C LEU A 76 -10.78 12.65 1.91
N THR A 77 -11.74 13.31 1.23
CA THR A 77 -12.60 14.32 1.87
C THR A 77 -13.46 13.68 2.96
N ASN A 78 -13.93 12.46 2.71
CA ASN A 78 -14.79 11.72 3.62
C ASN A 78 -14.03 10.71 4.49
N THR A 79 -12.92 10.16 3.96
CA THR A 79 -12.12 9.11 4.61
C THR A 79 -10.63 9.44 4.56
N PRO A 80 -10.18 10.52 5.23
CA PRO A 80 -8.79 10.99 5.16
C PRO A 80 -7.77 10.04 5.80
N TYR A 81 -8.21 9.18 6.73
CA TYR A 81 -7.29 8.33 7.48
C TYR A 81 -7.17 6.95 6.84
N ILE A 82 -5.94 6.58 6.42
CA ILE A 82 -5.58 5.21 6.13
C ILE A 82 -5.24 4.48 7.42
N GLN A 83 -5.71 3.24 7.59
CA GLN A 83 -5.56 2.43 8.80
C GLN A 83 -5.14 1.01 8.43
N TRP A 84 -4.18 0.43 9.18
CA TRP A 84 -3.76 -0.97 9.02
C TRP A 84 -3.07 -1.50 10.27
N CYS A 85 -2.88 -2.82 10.33
CA CYS A 85 -1.96 -3.44 11.28
C CYS A 85 -0.85 -4.14 10.52
N TRP A 86 0.36 -4.00 11.01
CA TRP A 86 1.52 -4.71 10.48
C TRP A 86 2.40 -5.29 11.60
N LYS A 87 3.22 -6.26 11.22
CA LYS A 87 4.23 -6.89 12.04
C LYS A 87 5.42 -7.25 11.17
N VAL A 88 6.64 -7.19 11.70
CA VAL A 88 7.86 -7.59 10.99
C VAL A 88 8.65 -8.62 11.80
N SER A 89 9.38 -9.51 11.10
CA SER A 89 10.24 -10.52 11.73
C SER A 89 11.58 -9.96 12.23
N ASN A 90 12.05 -8.90 11.58
CA ASN A 90 13.35 -8.26 11.83
C ASN A 90 13.39 -6.88 11.14
N VAL A 91 14.43 -6.13 11.41
CA VAL A 91 14.85 -4.93 10.68
C VAL A 91 16.22 -5.18 10.04
N TYR A 92 16.73 -4.24 9.25
CA TYR A 92 17.98 -4.32 8.50
C TYR A 92 19.04 -3.41 9.11
N PRO A 93 19.75 -3.83 10.18
CA PRO A 93 20.69 -2.96 10.88
C PRO A 93 21.85 -2.54 9.98
N GLY A 94 22.25 -1.26 10.11
CA GLY A 94 23.41 -0.70 9.40
C GLY A 94 23.12 -0.19 7.99
N LEU A 95 21.88 -0.24 7.49
CA LEU A 95 21.52 0.39 6.22
C LEU A 95 21.35 1.89 6.40
N ASP A 96 21.84 2.65 5.44
CA ASP A 96 21.50 4.07 5.25
C ASP A 96 20.31 4.16 4.28
N GLU A 97 19.11 4.24 4.83
CA GLU A 97 17.83 4.23 4.11
C GLU A 97 17.63 5.48 3.23
N THR A 98 18.50 6.48 3.32
CA THR A 98 18.48 7.67 2.45
C THR A 98 19.24 7.46 1.13
N THR A 99 19.88 6.32 0.98
CA THR A 99 20.69 5.95 -0.19
C THR A 99 20.01 4.86 -1.01
N LYS A 100 20.37 4.75 -2.32
CA LYS A 100 19.86 3.67 -3.18
C LYS A 100 20.21 2.27 -2.69
N GLN A 101 21.37 2.12 -2.05
CA GLN A 101 21.82 0.82 -1.55
C GLN A 101 21.08 0.41 -0.27
N GLY A 102 20.54 1.36 0.48
CA GLY A 102 19.82 1.11 1.71
C GLY A 102 18.30 1.31 1.60
N ASP A 103 17.73 1.50 0.39
CA ASP A 103 16.29 1.69 0.17
C ASP A 103 15.51 0.36 0.27
N ASP A 104 15.74 -0.38 1.37
CA ASP A 104 15.10 -1.65 1.70
C ASP A 104 14.35 -1.53 3.02
N TYR A 105 13.12 -2.04 3.05
CA TYR A 105 12.27 -1.98 4.24
C TYR A 105 11.55 -3.31 4.47
N PRO A 106 11.53 -3.81 5.73
CA PRO A 106 10.81 -5.04 6.03
C PRO A 106 9.31 -4.93 5.78
N ALA A 107 8.73 -3.72 5.90
CA ALA A 107 7.33 -3.46 5.57
C ALA A 107 7.12 -2.04 5.06
N ARG A 108 6.35 -1.91 3.98
CA ARG A 108 5.90 -0.64 3.40
C ARG A 108 4.40 -0.69 3.10
N VAL A 109 3.70 0.43 3.30
CA VAL A 109 2.36 0.70 2.77
C VAL A 109 2.44 1.98 1.96
N TYR A 110 1.85 1.99 0.77
CA TYR A 110 1.89 3.12 -0.15
C TYR A 110 0.51 3.69 -0.37
N VAL A 111 0.45 5.01 -0.51
CA VAL A 111 -0.66 5.70 -1.15
C VAL A 111 -0.11 6.49 -2.32
N ALA A 112 -0.79 6.40 -3.47
CA ALA A 112 -0.29 6.95 -4.72
C ALA A 112 -1.34 7.84 -5.38
N ARG A 113 -0.90 8.95 -5.97
CA ARG A 113 -1.72 9.91 -6.72
C ARG A 113 -1.16 10.15 -8.11
N LYS A 114 -2.00 10.04 -9.12
CA LYS A 114 -1.67 10.44 -10.48
C LYS A 114 -1.64 11.97 -10.58
N THR A 115 -0.55 12.53 -11.09
CA THR A 115 -0.38 13.98 -11.27
C THR A 115 -0.46 14.41 -12.72
N GLY A 116 -0.74 13.47 -13.62
CA GLY A 116 -0.88 13.69 -15.06
C GLY A 116 -1.28 12.43 -15.79
N LEU A 117 -1.28 12.48 -17.12
CA LEU A 117 -1.77 11.40 -17.98
C LEU A 117 -0.72 10.30 -18.25
N LEU A 118 0.54 10.55 -17.94
CA LEU A 118 1.61 9.62 -18.25
C LEU A 118 1.86 8.69 -17.06
N PRO A 119 2.15 7.38 -17.28
CA PRO A 119 2.28 6.38 -16.22
C PRO A 119 3.31 6.70 -15.13
N TRP A 120 4.33 7.50 -15.46
CA TRP A 120 5.38 7.91 -14.49
C TRP A 120 5.04 9.20 -13.72
N GLN A 121 3.91 9.86 -14.03
CA GLN A 121 3.44 11.04 -13.32
C GLN A 121 2.63 10.63 -12.09
N ILE A 122 3.31 9.95 -11.16
CA ILE A 122 2.73 9.48 -9.90
C ILE A 122 3.55 10.07 -8.76
N GLU A 123 2.87 10.66 -7.79
CA GLU A 123 3.44 11.00 -6.48
C GLU A 123 2.98 9.97 -5.46
N SER A 124 3.85 9.55 -4.55
CA SER A 124 3.49 8.59 -3.51
C SER A 124 4.05 8.95 -2.14
N VAL A 125 3.25 8.69 -1.11
CA VAL A 125 3.73 8.62 0.27
C VAL A 125 3.92 7.14 0.61
N ASN A 126 5.10 6.81 1.11
CA ASN A 126 5.47 5.47 1.51
C ASN A 126 5.62 5.44 3.02
N TYR A 127 4.68 4.85 3.71
CA TYR A 127 4.76 4.57 5.13
C TYR A 127 5.64 3.35 5.33
N VAL A 128 6.72 3.49 6.10
CA VAL A 128 7.74 2.45 6.24
C VAL A 128 7.99 2.05 7.68
N TRP A 129 8.29 0.79 7.89
CA TRP A 129 8.98 0.34 9.08
C TRP A 129 10.48 0.51 8.82
N ALA A 130 11.06 1.57 9.35
CA ALA A 130 12.46 1.90 9.17
C ALA A 130 13.36 1.02 10.05
N SER A 131 14.59 0.83 9.63
CA SER A 131 15.60 0.10 10.40
C SER A 131 16.42 1.05 11.29
N SER A 132 16.70 2.26 10.79
CA SER A 132 17.59 3.24 11.45
C SER A 132 17.03 4.65 11.53
N GLN A 133 16.19 5.08 10.56
CA GLN A 133 15.60 6.42 10.59
C GLN A 133 14.60 6.54 11.74
N PRO A 134 14.63 7.63 12.54
CA PRO A 134 13.75 7.76 13.69
C PRO A 134 12.27 7.86 13.29
N ILE A 135 11.38 7.43 14.18
CA ILE A 135 9.92 7.57 13.99
C ILE A 135 9.58 9.05 13.74
N GLY A 136 8.76 9.30 12.69
CA GLY A 136 8.35 10.63 12.25
C GLY A 136 9.33 11.31 11.29
N ALA A 137 10.52 10.73 11.05
CA ALA A 137 11.43 11.19 10.02
C ALA A 137 10.81 10.97 8.64
N ASP A 138 11.06 11.92 7.74
CA ASP A 138 10.68 11.81 6.33
C ASP A 138 11.86 12.17 5.43
N TRP A 139 11.91 11.55 4.26
CA TRP A 139 12.94 11.81 3.24
C TRP A 139 12.44 11.49 1.85
N ILE A 140 13.09 12.09 0.86
CA ILE A 140 12.83 11.81 -0.56
C ILE A 140 13.45 10.46 -0.91
N ASN A 141 12.72 9.64 -1.67
CA ASN A 141 13.22 8.36 -2.14
C ASN A 141 14.47 8.53 -3.01
N ALA A 142 15.48 7.69 -2.80
CA ALA A 142 16.78 7.80 -3.46
C ALA A 142 16.73 7.55 -4.98
N PHE A 143 15.64 6.97 -5.51
CA PHE A 143 15.46 6.70 -6.94
C PHE A 143 14.60 7.75 -7.65
N THR A 144 13.74 8.49 -6.91
CA THR A 144 12.81 9.47 -7.49
C THR A 144 12.38 10.52 -6.48
N ASP A 145 12.28 11.77 -6.91
CA ASP A 145 11.74 12.89 -6.13
C ASP A 145 10.20 12.88 -6.03
N ARG A 146 9.56 11.92 -6.70
CA ARG A 146 8.10 11.74 -6.70
C ARG A 146 7.60 10.79 -5.61
N ALA A 147 8.48 10.22 -4.82
CA ALA A 147 8.16 9.37 -3.70
C ALA A 147 8.81 9.92 -2.43
N HIS A 148 8.02 10.10 -1.39
CA HIS A 148 8.49 10.43 -0.05
C HIS A 148 8.27 9.26 0.88
N LEU A 149 9.24 8.99 1.73
CA LEU A 149 9.16 7.99 2.79
C LEU A 149 8.85 8.69 4.11
N LEU A 150 8.05 8.03 4.93
CA LEU A 150 7.71 8.47 6.28
C LEU A 150 7.86 7.28 7.24
N ALA A 151 8.81 7.36 8.17
CA ALA A 151 9.04 6.31 9.15
C ALA A 151 7.95 6.32 10.22
N LEU A 152 7.09 5.29 10.25
CA LEU A 152 6.06 5.13 11.27
C LEU A 152 6.53 4.25 12.43
N GLN A 153 7.35 3.26 12.13
CA GLN A 153 8.07 2.45 13.09
C GLN A 153 9.57 2.51 12.80
N SER A 154 10.40 2.21 13.80
CA SER A 154 11.85 2.25 13.68
C SER A 154 12.53 1.26 14.59
N GLY A 155 13.56 0.62 14.05
CA GLY A 155 14.40 -0.32 14.79
C GLY A 155 13.66 -1.56 15.29
N GLY A 156 14.33 -2.30 16.17
CA GLY A 156 13.90 -3.63 16.57
C GLY A 156 13.01 -3.71 17.81
N SER A 157 12.67 -2.59 18.46
CA SER A 157 11.97 -2.62 19.76
C SER A 157 10.60 -3.27 19.75
N LYS A 158 9.90 -3.23 18.59
CA LYS A 158 8.57 -3.83 18.39
C LYS A 158 8.58 -4.98 17.37
N VAL A 159 9.75 -5.49 17.02
CA VAL A 159 9.85 -6.68 16.15
C VAL A 159 9.11 -7.85 16.77
N GLY A 160 8.27 -8.53 15.96
CA GLY A 160 7.41 -9.63 16.42
C GLY A 160 6.08 -9.19 17.03
N GLU A 161 5.86 -7.89 17.26
CA GLU A 161 4.60 -7.36 17.78
C GLU A 161 3.74 -6.79 16.65
N TRP A 162 2.42 -6.94 16.78
CA TRP A 162 1.47 -6.25 15.92
C TRP A 162 1.40 -4.77 16.30
N VAL A 163 1.49 -3.91 15.31
CA VAL A 163 1.40 -2.45 15.47
C VAL A 163 0.26 -1.93 14.62
N ALA A 164 -0.61 -1.13 15.23
CA ALA A 164 -1.70 -0.42 14.57
C ALA A 164 -1.22 0.96 14.10
N GLU A 165 -1.63 1.33 12.89
CA GLU A 165 -1.36 2.65 12.30
C GLU A 165 -2.66 3.32 11.85
N ALA A 166 -2.69 4.65 11.96
CA ALA A 166 -3.74 5.51 11.43
C ALA A 166 -3.12 6.86 11.04
N HIS A 167 -3.16 7.22 9.74
CA HIS A 167 -2.52 8.41 9.21
C HIS A 167 -3.44 9.22 8.31
N ASP A 168 -3.46 10.55 8.50
CA ASP A 168 -4.16 11.50 7.64
C ASP A 168 -3.36 11.68 6.34
N VAL A 169 -3.79 10.97 5.29
CA VAL A 169 -3.14 10.98 3.98
C VAL A 169 -3.05 12.38 3.39
N SER A 170 -4.13 13.19 3.52
CA SER A 170 -4.15 14.56 2.98
C SER A 170 -3.17 15.48 3.71
N ALA A 171 -3.05 15.31 5.04
CA ALA A 171 -2.08 16.06 5.84
C ALA A 171 -0.64 15.64 5.51
N ASP A 172 -0.39 14.33 5.29
CA ASP A 172 0.93 13.83 4.90
C ASP A 172 1.34 14.35 3.52
N TYR A 173 0.43 14.36 2.53
CA TYR A 173 0.71 15.01 1.23
C TYR A 173 0.98 16.51 1.37
N ALA A 174 0.25 17.21 2.26
CA ALA A 174 0.49 18.63 2.50
C ALA A 174 1.88 18.88 3.13
N LYS A 175 2.29 18.01 4.05
CA LYS A 175 3.62 18.08 4.69
C LYS A 175 4.74 17.79 3.68
N LEU A 176 4.60 16.71 2.91
CA LEU A 176 5.69 16.15 2.10
C LEU A 176 5.80 16.79 0.70
N PHE A 177 4.67 17.12 0.08
CA PHE A 177 4.60 17.70 -1.27
C PHE A 177 4.12 19.16 -1.30
N GLY A 178 3.83 19.77 -0.14
CA GLY A 178 3.38 21.16 -0.04
C GLY A 178 1.95 21.40 -0.54
N LYS A 179 1.16 20.34 -0.76
CA LYS A 179 -0.21 20.46 -1.28
C LYS A 179 -1.15 19.44 -0.63
N LYS A 180 -2.34 19.86 -0.22
CA LYS A 180 -3.41 18.95 0.17
C LYS A 180 -3.99 18.26 -1.04
N VAL A 181 -4.40 17.01 -0.86
CA VAL A 181 -5.07 16.19 -1.86
C VAL A 181 -6.44 15.77 -1.34
N ASP A 182 -7.41 15.66 -2.23
CA ASP A 182 -8.79 15.26 -1.94
C ASP A 182 -9.07 13.79 -2.30
N HIS A 183 -8.16 13.16 -3.02
CA HIS A 183 -8.20 11.75 -3.39
C HIS A 183 -6.80 11.20 -3.61
N ILE A 184 -6.70 9.88 -3.59
CA ILE A 184 -5.59 9.09 -4.13
C ILE A 184 -6.12 8.16 -5.22
N ASP A 185 -5.23 7.67 -6.09
CA ASP A 185 -5.57 6.80 -7.23
C ASP A 185 -5.19 5.35 -7.00
N GLY A 186 -4.51 5.06 -5.90
CA GLY A 186 -4.10 3.69 -5.59
C GLY A 186 -3.46 3.52 -4.23
N VAL A 187 -3.42 2.27 -3.81
CA VAL A 187 -2.81 1.80 -2.57
C VAL A 187 -1.99 0.54 -2.86
N ALA A 188 -0.87 0.37 -2.16
CA ALA A 188 -0.03 -0.81 -2.28
C ALA A 188 0.63 -1.18 -0.97
N LEU A 189 1.14 -2.40 -0.88
CA LEU A 189 2.02 -2.83 0.19
C LEU A 189 3.18 -3.66 -0.36
N MET A 190 4.27 -3.72 0.42
CA MET A 190 5.50 -4.40 0.02
C MET A 190 6.33 -4.80 1.22
N SER A 191 7.15 -5.84 1.04
CA SER A 191 8.33 -6.15 1.83
C SER A 191 9.47 -6.36 0.85
N ASP A 192 10.59 -5.70 1.03
CA ASP A 192 11.71 -5.72 0.08
C ASP A 192 13.07 -5.79 0.75
N GLY A 193 14.08 -6.24 0.01
CA GLY A 193 15.43 -6.42 0.50
C GLY A 193 16.44 -6.63 -0.63
N ASP A 194 16.14 -6.12 -1.84
CA ASP A 194 16.92 -6.39 -3.04
C ASP A 194 18.16 -5.51 -3.18
N ASN A 195 18.14 -4.29 -2.64
CA ASN A 195 19.25 -3.35 -2.75
C ASN A 195 20.46 -3.75 -1.89
N ALA A 196 20.22 -4.30 -0.70
CA ALA A 196 21.24 -4.77 0.24
C ALA A 196 21.33 -6.31 0.34
N SER A 197 20.51 -7.05 -0.44
CA SER A 197 20.44 -8.53 -0.39
C SER A 197 20.07 -9.04 1.00
N VAL A 198 19.08 -8.43 1.64
CA VAL A 198 18.60 -8.76 2.98
C VAL A 198 17.26 -9.50 2.93
N ASN A 199 16.87 -10.13 4.04
CA ASN A 199 15.64 -10.91 4.11
C ASN A 199 14.78 -10.46 5.29
N ALA A 200 13.48 -10.39 5.08
CA ALA A 200 12.50 -10.21 6.14
C ALA A 200 11.16 -10.89 5.82
N THR A 201 10.35 -11.04 6.84
CA THR A 201 8.95 -11.37 6.70
C THR A 201 8.13 -10.27 7.36
N ALA A 202 7.14 -9.76 6.64
CA ALA A 202 6.11 -8.88 7.16
C ALA A 202 4.76 -9.57 7.16
N TRP A 203 3.87 -9.11 8.03
CA TRP A 203 2.47 -9.53 8.07
C TRP A 203 1.59 -8.30 8.09
N PHE A 204 0.48 -8.37 7.34
CA PHE A 204 -0.53 -7.32 7.25
C PHE A 204 -1.92 -7.92 7.45
N THR A 205 -2.81 -7.22 8.15
CA THR A 205 -4.19 -7.72 8.35
C THR A 205 -5.13 -7.23 7.28
N HIS A 206 -5.32 -5.92 7.21
CA HIS A 206 -6.22 -5.20 6.32
C HIS A 206 -5.62 -3.84 5.99
N ILE A 207 -6.17 -3.19 5.00
CA ILE A 207 -6.02 -1.75 4.77
C ILE A 207 -7.42 -1.15 4.72
N ALA A 208 -7.67 -0.11 5.51
CA ALA A 208 -8.96 0.58 5.54
C ALA A 208 -8.78 2.09 5.43
N PHE A 209 -9.83 2.78 4.96
CA PHE A 209 -9.90 4.22 4.97
C PHE A 209 -11.10 4.67 5.83
N SER A 210 -10.89 5.67 6.67
CA SER A 210 -11.85 6.07 7.71
C SER A 210 -11.95 7.59 7.83
N SER A 211 -13.08 8.06 8.34
CA SER A 211 -13.25 9.45 8.81
C SER A 211 -12.63 9.70 10.20
N SER A 212 -12.21 8.64 10.90
CA SER A 212 -11.68 8.69 12.27
C SER A 212 -10.19 8.35 12.32
N ALA A 213 -9.45 9.09 13.13
CA ALA A 213 -8.05 8.82 13.47
C ALA A 213 -7.86 7.65 14.47
N SER A 214 -8.94 6.93 14.83
CA SER A 214 -8.84 5.81 15.76
C SER A 214 -7.93 4.71 15.20
N LEU A 215 -7.11 4.13 16.05
CA LEU A 215 -6.29 2.97 15.66
C LEU A 215 -7.21 1.75 15.44
N PRO A 216 -6.92 0.92 14.43
CA PRO A 216 -7.62 -0.35 14.23
C PRO A 216 -7.26 -1.37 15.31
N GLU A 217 -8.15 -2.34 15.52
CA GLU A 217 -7.82 -3.50 16.35
C GLU A 217 -6.89 -4.44 15.58
N CYS A 218 -5.75 -4.76 16.20
CA CYS A 218 -4.79 -5.72 15.65
C CYS A 218 -4.94 -7.09 16.32
N PRO A 219 -4.49 -8.17 15.67
CA PRO A 219 -4.37 -9.47 16.32
C PRO A 219 -3.55 -9.37 17.61
N SER A 220 -3.90 -10.13 18.62
CA SER A 220 -3.03 -10.31 19.80
C SER A 220 -1.73 -11.03 19.39
N SER A 221 -0.61 -10.57 19.92
CA SER A 221 0.72 -11.15 19.69
C SER A 221 0.84 -12.53 20.34
#